data_36e093736e94c988122af82ca6f6b95b
#
_entry.id   36e093736e94c988122af82ca6f6b95b
#
_cell.length_a   1.000
_cell.length_b   1.000
_cell.length_c   1.000
_cell.angle_alpha   90.00
_cell.angle_beta   90.00
_cell.angle_gamma   90.00
#
_symmetry.space_group_name_H-M   'P 1'
#
loop_
_entity.id
_entity.type
_entity.pdbx_description
1 polymer ?
#
loop_
_entity_poly.entity_id
_entity_poly.type
_entity_poly.pdbx_seq_one_letter_code
_entity_poly.pdbx_strand_id
1 'polypeptide(L)'
;MQPVFLRVVGNGERVLRRCKFAVASARGLEIPVAFTEQVPARLGGTEPSLLGLVDGPEVHAKDTFSALAAGSPVHRALTDGRDFKRLIVCGVETPICVFQTATDALKAGLAVTVLSDCVGARREADARVCLDALARSGAQVLPSETVFYSVLGGATHPFFRSYTELVKKYG
;
A
#
# COMPACT_ATOMS: atom_id res chain seq x y z
N MET A 1 -0.13 5.94 -6.08
CA MET A 1 0.49 5.29 -7.27
C MET A 1 0.18 6.09 -8.54
N GLN A 2 0.66 7.34 -8.58
CA GLN A 2 0.46 8.22 -9.74
C GLN A 2 1.56 7.97 -10.78
N PRO A 3 1.27 7.99 -12.09
CA PRO A 3 2.24 7.68 -13.15
C PRO A 3 3.52 8.53 -13.10
N VAL A 4 3.41 9.79 -12.68
CA VAL A 4 4.55 10.70 -12.55
C VAL A 4 5.62 10.17 -11.58
N PHE A 5 5.22 9.53 -10.49
CA PHE A 5 6.16 8.93 -9.53
C PHE A 5 6.69 7.58 -10.01
N LEU A 6 5.84 6.77 -10.66
CA LEU A 6 6.26 5.48 -11.20
C LEU A 6 7.38 5.59 -12.23
N ARG A 7 7.40 6.67 -13.02
CA ARG A 7 8.44 6.91 -14.04
C ARG A 7 9.81 7.21 -13.45
N VAL A 8 9.88 7.73 -12.22
CA VAL A 8 11.15 8.12 -11.58
C VAL A 8 11.64 7.10 -10.56
N VAL A 9 10.82 6.13 -10.20
CA VAL A 9 11.20 5.02 -9.33
C VAL A 9 11.95 3.97 -10.17
N GLY A 10 13.13 3.55 -9.71
CA GLY A 10 14.06 2.72 -10.50
C GLY A 10 13.50 1.39 -11.02
N ASN A 11 12.44 0.86 -10.40
CA ASN A 11 11.76 -0.37 -10.78
C ASN A 11 10.23 -0.21 -10.73
N GLY A 12 9.73 0.95 -11.16
CA GLY A 12 8.33 1.34 -11.07
C GLY A 12 7.35 0.36 -11.69
N GLU A 13 7.70 -0.27 -12.83
CA GLU A 13 6.86 -1.30 -13.45
C GLU A 13 6.70 -2.54 -12.56
N ARG A 14 7.78 -3.00 -11.94
CA ARG A 14 7.73 -4.11 -10.98
C ARG A 14 6.86 -3.74 -9.77
N VAL A 15 7.08 -2.57 -9.20
CA VAL A 15 6.30 -2.06 -8.07
C VAL A 15 4.82 -1.98 -8.43
N LEU A 16 4.49 -1.42 -9.61
CA LEU A 16 3.11 -1.36 -10.08
C LEU A 16 2.48 -2.76 -10.21
N ARG A 17 3.20 -3.71 -10.80
CA ARG A 17 2.75 -5.09 -10.96
C ARG A 17 2.47 -5.73 -9.59
N ARG A 18 3.39 -5.56 -8.62
CA ARG A 18 3.20 -6.09 -7.26
C ARG A 18 2.08 -5.39 -6.49
N CYS A 19 1.89 -4.08 -6.68
CA CYS A 19 0.74 -3.38 -6.13
C CYS A 19 -0.59 -3.86 -6.73
N LYS A 20 -0.63 -4.20 -8.03
CA LYS A 20 -1.81 -4.85 -8.63
C LYS A 20 -2.11 -6.19 -7.97
N PHE A 21 -1.09 -7.01 -7.73
CA PHE A 21 -1.24 -8.25 -6.96
C PHE A 21 -1.83 -7.98 -5.57
N ALA A 22 -1.27 -7.01 -4.84
CA ALA A 22 -1.74 -6.68 -3.50
C ALA A 22 -3.20 -6.21 -3.47
N VAL A 23 -3.59 -5.31 -4.39
CA VAL A 23 -4.97 -4.81 -4.51
C VAL A 23 -5.94 -5.94 -4.85
N ALA A 24 -5.61 -6.78 -5.86
CA ALA A 24 -6.46 -7.89 -6.26
C ALA A 24 -6.61 -8.94 -5.14
N SER A 25 -5.53 -9.22 -4.40
CA SER A 25 -5.53 -10.12 -3.24
C SER A 25 -6.37 -9.57 -2.09
N ALA A 26 -6.20 -8.28 -1.76
CA ALA A 26 -6.98 -7.61 -0.72
C ALA A 26 -8.48 -7.67 -1.04
N ARG A 27 -8.87 -7.35 -2.29
CA ARG A 27 -10.28 -7.47 -2.73
C ARG A 27 -10.84 -8.88 -2.56
N GLY A 28 -10.11 -9.89 -3.04
CA GLY A 28 -10.57 -11.27 -2.94
C GLY A 28 -10.67 -11.80 -1.50
N LEU A 29 -9.98 -11.14 -0.58
CA LEU A 29 -10.02 -11.41 0.86
C LEU A 29 -10.92 -10.43 1.62
N GLU A 30 -11.71 -9.61 0.90
CA GLU A 30 -12.63 -8.61 1.45
C GLU A 30 -11.96 -7.58 2.38
N ILE A 31 -10.65 -7.36 2.17
CA ILE A 31 -9.90 -6.31 2.89
C ILE A 31 -10.18 -4.97 2.21
N PRO A 32 -10.67 -3.95 2.91
CA PRO A 32 -10.91 -2.63 2.34
C PRO A 32 -9.65 -2.01 1.74
N VAL A 33 -9.80 -1.38 0.57
CA VAL A 33 -8.71 -0.73 -0.16
C VAL A 33 -9.04 0.74 -0.37
N ALA A 34 -8.13 1.62 0.03
CA ALA A 34 -8.19 3.04 -0.25
C ALA A 34 -6.92 3.49 -0.99
N PHE A 35 -7.08 4.43 -1.92
CA PHE A 35 -6.00 5.05 -2.66
C PHE A 35 -5.79 6.47 -2.19
N THR A 36 -4.54 6.92 -2.11
CA THR A 36 -4.21 8.30 -1.82
C THR A 36 -3.40 8.92 -2.95
N GLU A 37 -3.71 10.17 -3.29
CA GLU A 37 -3.12 10.94 -4.38
C GLU A 37 -2.47 12.20 -3.86
N GLN A 38 -1.19 12.39 -4.17
CA GLN A 38 -0.46 13.61 -3.85
C GLN A 38 -0.82 14.70 -4.84
N VAL A 39 -1.47 15.78 -4.38
CA VAL A 39 -1.82 16.98 -5.16
C VAL A 39 -2.29 16.64 -6.59
N PRO A 40 -3.38 15.86 -6.77
CA PRO A 40 -3.75 15.31 -8.08
C PRO A 40 -4.02 16.35 -9.14
N ALA A 41 -4.44 17.56 -8.76
CA ALA A 41 -4.61 18.70 -9.69
C ALA A 41 -3.32 19.08 -10.43
N ARG A 42 -2.14 18.74 -9.87
CA ARG A 42 -0.83 19.02 -10.49
C ARG A 42 -0.14 17.77 -11.00
N LEU A 43 -0.31 16.64 -10.29
CA LEU A 43 0.49 15.44 -10.49
C LEU A 43 -0.29 14.30 -11.16
N GLY A 44 -1.57 14.57 -11.51
CA GLY A 44 -2.46 13.56 -12.08
C GLY A 44 -2.99 12.58 -11.03
N GLY A 45 -3.92 11.74 -11.44
CA GLY A 45 -4.55 10.72 -10.60
C GLY A 45 -3.75 9.43 -10.48
N THR A 46 -4.28 8.50 -9.71
CA THR A 46 -3.76 7.14 -9.55
C THR A 46 -3.75 6.40 -10.90
N GLU A 47 -2.76 5.55 -11.10
CA GLU A 47 -2.62 4.69 -12.28
C GLU A 47 -3.93 3.94 -12.58
N PRO A 48 -4.56 4.17 -13.75
CA PRO A 48 -5.90 3.63 -14.04
C PRO A 48 -6.01 2.12 -13.92
N SER A 49 -4.93 1.40 -14.23
CA SER A 49 -4.89 -0.06 -14.14
C SER A 49 -4.88 -0.60 -12.70
N LEU A 50 -4.68 0.23 -11.70
CA LEU A 50 -4.92 -0.09 -10.28
C LEU A 50 -6.36 0.19 -9.88
N LEU A 51 -6.90 1.36 -10.27
CA LEU A 51 -8.28 1.73 -9.97
C LEU A 51 -9.27 0.73 -10.56
N GLY A 52 -9.02 0.27 -11.79
CA GLY A 52 -9.84 -0.73 -12.47
C GLY A 52 -9.88 -2.13 -11.81
N LEU A 53 -9.10 -2.36 -10.76
CA LEU A 53 -9.17 -3.59 -9.96
C LEU A 53 -10.22 -3.50 -8.82
N VAL A 54 -10.78 -2.33 -8.58
CA VAL A 54 -11.71 -2.08 -7.46
C VAL A 54 -13.00 -1.46 -8.01
N ASP A 55 -14.14 -2.04 -7.68
CA ASP A 55 -15.43 -1.46 -8.04
C ASP A 55 -15.73 -0.29 -7.08
N GLY A 56 -15.94 0.92 -7.63
CA GLY A 56 -16.12 2.12 -6.84
C GLY A 56 -14.91 2.45 -5.96
N PRO A 57 -13.71 2.67 -6.55
CA PRO A 57 -12.49 2.85 -5.78
C PRO A 57 -12.57 4.07 -4.86
N GLU A 58 -12.21 3.88 -3.60
CA GLU A 58 -12.07 4.96 -2.63
C GLU A 58 -10.74 5.69 -2.86
N VAL A 59 -10.81 6.97 -3.29
CA VAL A 59 -9.64 7.78 -3.65
C VAL A 59 -9.65 9.08 -2.88
N HIS A 60 -8.54 9.40 -2.20
CA HIS A 60 -8.38 10.61 -1.40
C HIS A 60 -7.20 11.45 -1.86
N ALA A 61 -7.46 12.71 -2.21
CA ALA A 61 -6.42 13.70 -2.47
C ALA A 61 -5.76 14.16 -1.16
N LYS A 62 -4.46 14.36 -1.19
CA LYS A 62 -3.69 14.90 -0.06
C LYS A 62 -2.61 15.86 -0.52
N ASP A 63 -2.27 16.81 0.32
CA ASP A 63 -1.13 17.73 0.20
C ASP A 63 0.01 17.37 1.17
N THR A 64 -0.32 16.72 2.29
CA THR A 64 0.65 16.14 3.23
C THR A 64 1.34 14.91 2.63
N PHE A 65 2.57 14.61 3.04
CA PHE A 65 3.24 13.38 2.59
C PHE A 65 2.64 12.14 3.24
N SER A 66 2.39 12.20 4.55
CA SER A 66 1.67 11.14 5.25
C SER A 66 0.18 11.16 4.91
N ALA A 67 -0.39 10.00 4.63
CA ALA A 67 -1.85 9.83 4.52
C ALA A 67 -2.55 9.89 5.88
N LEU A 68 -1.81 9.72 6.96
CA LEU A 68 -2.32 9.78 8.34
C LEU A 68 -1.76 10.98 9.12
N ALA A 69 -1.35 12.05 8.43
CA ALA A 69 -0.97 13.30 9.09
C ALA A 69 -2.12 13.82 9.94
N ALA A 70 -1.87 13.99 11.25
CA ALA A 70 -2.90 14.34 12.21
C ALA A 70 -3.70 15.60 11.79
N GLY A 71 -5.01 15.51 11.84
CA GLY A 71 -5.93 16.60 11.51
C GLY A 71 -6.09 16.89 10.01
N SER A 72 -5.38 16.18 9.13
CA SER A 72 -5.57 16.36 7.69
C SER A 72 -6.92 15.82 7.21
N PRO A 73 -7.50 16.35 6.13
CA PRO A 73 -8.75 15.83 5.59
C PRO A 73 -8.67 14.36 5.23
N VAL A 74 -7.56 13.90 4.64
CA VAL A 74 -7.37 12.51 4.26
C VAL A 74 -7.26 11.59 5.49
N HIS A 75 -6.62 12.04 6.57
CA HIS A 75 -6.58 11.30 7.82
C HIS A 75 -8.00 11.04 8.34
N ARG A 76 -8.82 12.10 8.45
CA ARG A 76 -10.22 11.95 8.87
C ARG A 76 -11.01 11.03 7.96
N ALA A 77 -10.90 11.21 6.63
CA ALA A 77 -11.59 10.36 5.67
C ALA A 77 -11.24 8.87 5.78
N LEU A 78 -9.99 8.56 6.16
CA LEU A 78 -9.53 7.18 6.33
C LEU A 78 -9.85 6.59 7.72
N THR A 79 -10.06 7.39 8.75
CA THR A 79 -10.18 6.92 10.13
C THR A 79 -11.55 7.13 10.76
N ASP A 80 -12.26 8.21 10.40
CA ASP A 80 -13.54 8.55 11.05
C ASP A 80 -14.60 7.50 10.75
N GLY A 81 -15.23 6.99 11.82
CA GLY A 81 -16.24 5.95 11.72
C GLY A 81 -15.71 4.55 11.35
N ARG A 82 -14.40 4.35 11.33
CA ARG A 82 -13.76 3.07 11.01
C ARG A 82 -13.01 2.51 12.21
N ASP A 83 -13.28 1.27 12.56
CA ASP A 83 -12.57 0.54 13.63
C ASP A 83 -11.64 -0.52 13.02
N PHE A 84 -10.55 -0.09 12.41
CA PHE A 84 -9.49 -0.99 11.98
C PHE A 84 -8.29 -0.94 12.93
N LYS A 85 -7.69 -2.08 13.17
CA LYS A 85 -6.56 -2.23 14.10
C LYS A 85 -5.23 -2.41 13.36
N ARG A 86 -5.28 -2.68 12.05
CA ARG A 86 -4.12 -2.94 11.21
C ARG A 86 -4.18 -2.15 9.91
N LEU A 87 -3.06 -1.60 9.51
CA LEU A 87 -2.87 -0.95 8.22
C LEU A 87 -1.85 -1.73 7.39
N ILE A 88 -2.21 -2.09 6.17
CA ILE A 88 -1.28 -2.60 5.16
C ILE A 88 -0.91 -1.45 4.23
N VAL A 89 0.38 -1.20 4.07
CA VAL A 89 0.89 -0.05 3.29
C VAL A 89 1.66 -0.56 2.07
N CYS A 90 1.35 0.00 0.91
CA CYS A 90 2.11 -0.19 -0.33
C CYS A 90 2.12 1.10 -1.17
N GLY A 91 3.00 1.18 -2.15
CA GLY A 91 3.08 2.31 -3.08
C GLY A 91 4.42 3.04 -3.07
N VAL A 92 4.42 4.29 -3.49
CA VAL A 92 5.62 5.11 -3.68
C VAL A 92 5.45 6.52 -3.06
N GLU A 93 6.53 7.17 -2.62
CA GLU A 93 7.91 6.66 -2.51
C GLU A 93 8.17 6.15 -1.08
N THR A 94 8.95 5.06 -0.99
CA THR A 94 9.29 4.44 0.30
C THR A 94 9.82 5.43 1.33
N PRO A 95 10.83 6.30 1.04
CA PRO A 95 11.42 7.20 2.03
C PRO A 95 10.55 8.42 2.35
N ILE A 96 9.43 8.62 1.68
CA ILE A 96 8.60 9.82 1.84
C ILE A 96 7.20 9.41 2.34
N CYS A 97 6.27 9.16 1.42
CA CYS A 97 4.87 8.94 1.78
C CYS A 97 4.66 7.63 2.56
N VAL A 98 5.32 6.54 2.13
CA VAL A 98 5.22 5.24 2.79
C VAL A 98 5.78 5.32 4.21
N PHE A 99 6.99 5.85 4.36
CA PHE A 99 7.67 5.97 5.65
C PHE A 99 6.87 6.81 6.64
N GLN A 100 6.43 8.00 6.21
CA GLN A 100 5.68 8.92 7.08
C GLN A 100 4.31 8.36 7.45
N THR A 101 3.58 7.76 6.48
CA THR A 101 2.27 7.14 6.76
C THR A 101 2.41 5.98 7.75
N ALA A 102 3.39 5.08 7.55
CA ALA A 102 3.64 3.97 8.46
C ALA A 102 4.03 4.45 9.87
N THR A 103 4.87 5.48 9.95
CA THR A 103 5.29 6.08 11.23
C THR A 103 4.11 6.69 11.98
N ASP A 104 3.26 7.45 11.29
CA ASP A 104 2.08 8.07 11.92
C ASP A 104 1.04 7.02 12.33
N ALA A 105 0.87 5.96 11.55
CA ALA A 105 0.02 4.82 11.91
C ALA A 105 0.52 4.12 13.19
N LEU A 106 1.83 3.86 13.30
CA LEU A 106 2.43 3.29 14.52
C LEU A 106 2.21 4.19 15.74
N LYS A 107 2.41 5.51 15.58
CA LYS A 107 2.13 6.49 16.67
C LYS A 107 0.65 6.51 17.07
N ALA A 108 -0.25 6.26 16.16
CA ALA A 108 -1.69 6.14 16.42
C ALA A 108 -2.07 4.79 17.05
N GLY A 109 -1.11 3.90 17.35
CA GLY A 109 -1.34 2.60 17.96
C GLY A 109 -1.82 1.51 17.00
N LEU A 110 -1.77 1.74 15.69
CA LEU A 110 -2.12 0.73 14.70
C LEU A 110 -0.99 -0.29 14.51
N ALA A 111 -1.35 -1.55 14.31
CA ALA A 111 -0.41 -2.52 13.77
C ALA A 111 -0.16 -2.21 12.29
N VAL A 112 1.10 -2.06 11.89
CA VAL A 112 1.48 -1.69 10.53
C VAL A 112 2.20 -2.83 9.83
N THR A 113 1.78 -3.12 8.61
CA THR A 113 2.48 -4.04 7.71
C THR A 113 2.84 -3.29 6.42
N VAL A 114 4.12 -3.23 6.09
CA VAL A 114 4.61 -2.67 4.82
C VAL A 114 4.93 -3.82 3.87
N LEU A 115 4.33 -3.81 2.68
CA LEU A 115 4.59 -4.83 1.66
C LEU A 115 5.90 -4.51 0.95
N SER A 116 6.99 -5.19 1.31
CA SER A 116 8.36 -4.86 0.88
C SER A 116 8.58 -4.93 -0.64
N ASP A 117 7.85 -5.78 -1.32
CA ASP A 117 7.87 -5.93 -2.78
C ASP A 117 6.90 -5.01 -3.54
N CYS A 118 6.00 -4.34 -2.79
CA CYS A 118 5.00 -3.41 -3.31
C CYS A 118 5.35 -1.93 -3.02
N VAL A 119 6.58 -1.65 -2.63
CA VAL A 119 7.08 -0.28 -2.40
C VAL A 119 8.31 -0.02 -3.25
N GLY A 120 8.57 1.26 -3.52
CA GLY A 120 9.70 1.65 -4.34
C GLY A 120 10.18 3.07 -4.07
N ALA A 121 11.40 3.37 -4.49
CA ALA A 121 12.03 4.67 -4.37
C ALA A 121 12.90 4.98 -5.60
N ARG A 122 13.23 6.25 -5.79
CA ARG A 122 14.21 6.69 -6.80
C ARG A 122 15.60 6.11 -6.54
N ARG A 123 15.97 5.94 -5.28
CA ARG A 123 17.22 5.31 -4.83
C ARG A 123 16.90 4.11 -3.95
N GLU A 124 17.30 2.94 -4.41
CA GLU A 124 17.01 1.69 -3.70
C GLU A 124 17.68 1.62 -2.32
N ALA A 125 18.86 2.20 -2.20
CA ALA A 125 19.56 2.26 -0.91
C ALA A 125 18.76 3.02 0.15
N ASP A 126 18.12 4.13 -0.22
CA ASP A 126 17.25 4.89 0.69
C ASP A 126 16.02 4.07 1.12
N ALA A 127 15.44 3.31 0.18
CA ALA A 127 14.32 2.43 0.50
C ALA A 127 14.69 1.40 1.56
N ARG A 128 15.85 0.73 1.44
CA ARG A 128 16.33 -0.26 2.41
C ARG A 128 16.48 0.35 3.80
N VAL A 129 17.16 1.49 3.90
CA VAL A 129 17.35 2.18 5.18
C VAL A 129 16.00 2.51 5.84
N CYS A 130 15.03 2.99 5.05
CA CYS A 130 13.70 3.33 5.56
C CYS A 130 12.91 2.08 6.01
N LEU A 131 12.95 0.99 5.24
CA LEU A 131 12.28 -0.26 5.60
C LEU A 131 12.88 -0.86 6.87
N ASP A 132 14.21 -0.85 7.01
CA ASP A 132 14.90 -1.29 8.23
C ASP A 132 14.54 -0.42 9.45
N ALA A 133 14.42 0.88 9.25
CA ALA A 133 13.98 1.79 10.31
C ALA A 133 12.53 1.51 10.73
N LEU A 134 11.62 1.29 9.79
CA LEU A 134 10.23 0.92 10.08
C LEU A 134 10.13 -0.42 10.81
N ALA A 135 10.91 -1.42 10.40
CA ALA A 135 10.95 -2.72 11.09
C ALA A 135 11.41 -2.56 12.55
N ARG A 136 12.47 -1.78 12.80
CA ARG A 136 12.93 -1.47 14.17
C ARG A 136 11.91 -0.66 14.98
N SER A 137 11.05 0.09 14.32
CA SER A 137 9.97 0.87 14.97
C SER A 137 8.70 0.06 15.23
N GLY A 138 8.69 -1.24 14.92
CA GLY A 138 7.58 -2.15 15.20
C GLY A 138 6.65 -2.43 14.01
N ALA A 139 6.93 -1.92 12.81
CA ALA A 139 6.22 -2.34 11.62
C ALA A 139 6.66 -3.75 11.17
N GLN A 140 5.72 -4.55 10.69
CA GLN A 140 6.05 -5.75 9.93
C GLN A 140 6.45 -5.34 8.49
N VAL A 141 7.65 -5.68 8.06
CA VAL A 141 8.11 -5.46 6.68
C VAL A 141 8.25 -6.81 6.01
N LEU A 142 7.27 -7.18 5.18
CA LEU A 142 7.14 -8.53 4.64
C LEU A 142 6.77 -8.50 3.14
N PRO A 143 7.17 -9.52 2.36
CA PRO A 143 6.67 -9.69 1.00
C PRO A 143 5.14 -9.85 0.98
N SER A 144 4.50 -9.34 -0.05
CA SER A 144 3.04 -9.38 -0.18
C SER A 144 2.48 -10.82 -0.15
N GLU A 145 3.13 -11.77 -0.80
CA GLU A 145 2.71 -13.17 -0.75
C GLU A 145 2.72 -13.73 0.65
N THR A 146 3.76 -13.47 1.44
CA THR A 146 3.84 -13.88 2.85
C THR A 146 2.64 -13.38 3.64
N VAL A 147 2.28 -12.11 3.45
CA VAL A 147 1.16 -11.48 4.15
C VAL A 147 -0.17 -12.13 3.73
N PHE A 148 -0.44 -12.25 2.43
CA PHE A 148 -1.73 -12.77 1.98
C PHE A 148 -1.88 -14.28 2.17
N TYR A 149 -0.81 -15.07 2.09
CA TYR A 149 -0.86 -16.48 2.51
C TYR A 149 -1.16 -16.60 4.01
N SER A 150 -0.63 -15.72 4.84
CA SER A 150 -0.95 -15.71 6.28
C SER A 150 -2.41 -15.35 6.55
N VAL A 151 -3.01 -14.46 5.76
CA VAL A 151 -4.45 -14.12 5.85
C VAL A 151 -5.32 -15.29 5.37
N LEU A 152 -4.94 -15.95 4.28
CA LEU A 152 -5.65 -17.16 3.79
C LEU A 152 -5.65 -18.28 4.82
N GLY A 153 -4.57 -18.44 5.58
CA GLY A 153 -4.44 -19.45 6.62
C GLY A 153 -4.32 -20.90 6.13
N GLY A 154 -4.81 -21.23 4.93
CA GLY A 154 -4.72 -22.59 4.40
C GLY A 154 -5.31 -22.77 3.01
N ALA A 155 -5.01 -23.90 2.39
CA ALA A 155 -5.46 -24.24 1.03
C ALA A 155 -6.98 -24.52 0.93
N THR A 156 -7.68 -24.65 2.04
CA THR A 156 -9.13 -24.84 2.10
C THR A 156 -9.92 -23.52 2.06
N HIS A 157 -9.22 -22.39 2.12
CA HIS A 157 -9.87 -21.08 2.04
C HIS A 157 -10.60 -20.92 0.69
N PRO A 158 -11.85 -20.43 0.65
CA PRO A 158 -12.64 -20.30 -0.60
C PRO A 158 -11.92 -19.53 -1.71
N PHE A 159 -11.17 -18.50 -1.35
CA PHE A 159 -10.40 -17.68 -2.29
C PHE A 159 -9.06 -18.31 -2.73
N PHE A 160 -8.61 -19.41 -2.15
CA PHE A 160 -7.26 -19.96 -2.39
C PHE A 160 -6.97 -20.23 -3.86
N ARG A 161 -7.91 -20.87 -4.59
CA ARG A 161 -7.75 -21.17 -6.02
C ARG A 161 -7.56 -19.87 -6.84
N SER A 162 -8.42 -18.89 -6.64
CA SER A 162 -8.33 -17.59 -7.34
C SER A 162 -7.04 -16.86 -6.95
N TYR A 163 -6.63 -16.95 -5.69
CA TYR A 163 -5.36 -16.37 -5.23
C TYR A 163 -4.15 -17.00 -5.94
N THR A 164 -4.12 -18.31 -6.15
CA THR A 164 -3.01 -18.94 -6.87
C THR A 164 -2.92 -18.48 -8.33
N GLU A 165 -4.05 -18.16 -8.98
CA GLU A 165 -4.03 -17.54 -10.30
C GLU A 165 -3.48 -16.10 -10.27
N LEU A 166 -3.76 -15.34 -9.21
CA LEU A 166 -3.14 -14.02 -9.03
C LEU A 166 -1.61 -14.13 -8.85
N VAL A 167 -1.14 -15.12 -8.07
CA VAL A 167 0.30 -15.38 -7.92
C VAL A 167 0.95 -15.67 -9.27
N LYS A 168 0.38 -16.54 -10.09
CA LYS A 168 0.89 -16.84 -11.44
C LYS A 168 0.89 -15.61 -12.36
N LYS A 169 -0.13 -14.77 -12.27
CA LYS A 169 -0.32 -13.60 -13.13
C LYS A 169 0.66 -12.47 -12.79
N TYR A 170 0.97 -12.26 -11.52
CA TYR A 170 1.70 -11.10 -11.03
C TYR A 170 3.04 -11.44 -10.36
N GLY A 171 3.35 -12.70 -10.19
CA GLY A 171 4.61 -13.20 -9.62
C GLY A 171 5.84 -13.01 -10.49
#